data_7da5121276b9d3a7d54fe01e819ec762
#
_entry.id   7da5121276b9d3a7d54fe01e819ec762
#
_cell.length_a   1.000
_cell.length_b   1.000
_cell.length_c   1.000
_cell.angle_alpha   90.00
_cell.angle_beta   90.00
_cell.angle_gamma   90.00
#
_symmetry.space_group_name_H-M   'P 1'
#
loop_
_entity.id
_entity.type
_entity.pdbx_description
1 polymer ?
#
loop_
_entity_poly.entity_id
_entity_poly.type
_entity_poly.pdbx_seq_one_letter_code
_entity_poly.pdbx_strand_id
1 'polypeptide(L)'
;KPRMLKMDYYTLPASAGTGNFLDSDLAEELLVPESAEAEQADFVISVGGDSMEPTYHDGDKVFVKKCDSVDIGEVGIFVVNGDAYIKELGSKCLISHNEKYKPIRIGENDSVYCCGRVIGIVE
;
A
#
# COMPACT_ATOMS: atom_id res chain seq x y z
N LYS A 1 -28.76 -4.36 -8.53
CA LYS A 1 -27.54 -3.65 -8.96
C LYS A 1 -26.57 -3.52 -7.81
N PRO A 2 -25.28 -3.72 -8.03
CA PRO A 2 -24.31 -3.50 -6.97
C PRO A 2 -24.28 -2.01 -6.62
N ARG A 3 -24.23 -1.75 -5.34
CA ARG A 3 -24.05 -0.40 -4.84
C ARG A 3 -22.59 0.00 -5.04
N MET A 4 -22.36 1.22 -5.46
CA MET A 4 -21.00 1.73 -5.66
C MET A 4 -20.63 2.65 -4.49
N LEU A 5 -19.41 2.50 -4.01
CA LEU A 5 -18.85 3.34 -2.95
C LEU A 5 -17.80 4.25 -3.54
N LYS A 6 -17.77 5.50 -3.07
CA LYS A 6 -16.72 6.44 -3.42
C LYS A 6 -15.56 6.26 -2.47
N MET A 7 -14.36 6.10 -3.03
CA MET A 7 -13.14 5.90 -2.25
C MET A 7 -12.09 6.91 -2.69
N ASP A 8 -11.29 7.37 -1.75
CA ASP A 8 -10.09 8.12 -2.08
C ASP A 8 -9.09 7.16 -2.74
N TYR A 9 -8.46 7.63 -3.80
CA TYR A 9 -7.56 6.82 -4.61
C TYR A 9 -6.25 7.56 -4.81
N TYR A 10 -5.17 6.88 -4.53
CA TYR A 10 -3.81 7.43 -4.66
C TYR A 10 -2.98 6.55 -5.58
N THR A 11 -2.11 7.18 -6.35
CA THR A 11 -1.04 6.47 -7.08
C THR A 11 0.18 6.47 -6.18
N LEU A 12 0.77 5.30 -5.95
CA LEU A 12 1.97 5.20 -5.11
C LEU A 12 3.12 5.91 -5.82
N PRO A 13 3.68 6.99 -5.25
CA PRO A 13 4.76 7.72 -5.90
C PRO A 13 6.08 6.95 -5.79
N ALA A 14 7.00 7.23 -6.69
CA ALA A 14 8.35 6.69 -6.62
C ALA A 14 9.07 7.17 -5.35
N SER A 15 8.74 8.38 -4.89
CA SER A 15 9.25 8.92 -3.65
C SER A 15 8.16 9.72 -2.96
N ALA A 16 7.97 9.50 -1.67
CA ALA A 16 7.03 10.27 -0.87
C ALA A 16 7.64 11.60 -0.42
N GLY A 17 8.94 11.78 -0.55
CA GLY A 17 9.63 12.99 -0.11
C GLY A 17 9.48 13.25 1.36
N THR A 18 9.40 14.54 1.73
CA THR A 18 9.23 14.95 3.13
C THR A 18 7.76 15.13 3.50
N GLY A 19 6.85 15.06 2.51
CA GLY A 19 5.44 15.23 2.75
C GLY A 19 4.71 13.90 2.86
N ASN A 20 3.48 13.98 3.34
CA ASN A 20 2.61 12.82 3.39
C ASN A 20 1.98 12.62 2.01
N PHE A 21 2.31 11.51 1.33
CA PHE A 21 1.75 11.26 0.00
C PHE A 21 0.25 10.95 0.04
N LEU A 22 -0.31 10.73 1.22
CA LEU A 22 -1.75 10.55 1.43
C LEU A 22 -2.47 11.88 1.69
N ASP A 23 -1.87 12.99 1.32
CA ASP A 23 -2.51 14.29 1.42
C ASP A 23 -3.79 14.30 0.58
N SER A 24 -4.89 14.77 1.17
CA SER A 24 -6.19 14.78 0.51
C SER A 24 -6.20 15.57 -0.81
N ASP A 25 -5.29 16.54 -0.96
CA ASP A 25 -5.16 17.29 -2.21
C ASP A 25 -4.63 16.44 -3.37
N LEU A 26 -4.02 15.29 -3.07
CA LEU A 26 -3.50 14.36 -4.07
C LEU A 26 -4.47 13.23 -4.36
N ALA A 27 -5.57 13.15 -3.62
CA ALA A 27 -6.52 12.05 -3.78
C ALA A 27 -7.40 12.28 -5.01
N GLU A 28 -7.62 11.20 -5.75
CA GLU A 28 -8.64 11.15 -6.79
C GLU A 28 -9.83 10.37 -6.23
N GLU A 29 -10.99 10.50 -6.87
CA GLU A 29 -12.15 9.69 -6.50
C GLU A 29 -12.22 8.45 -7.37
N LEU A 30 -12.52 7.32 -6.74
CA LEU A 30 -12.71 6.06 -7.44
C LEU A 30 -14.02 5.44 -6.96
N LEU A 31 -14.85 5.01 -7.90
CA LEU A 31 -16.07 4.26 -7.57
C LEU A 31 -15.75 2.78 -7.61
N VAL A 32 -16.05 2.09 -6.52
CA VAL A 32 -15.80 0.65 -6.39
C VAL A 32 -17.11 -0.06 -6.04
N PRO A 33 -17.32 -1.31 -6.50
CA PRO A 33 -18.48 -2.08 -6.06
C PRO A 33 -18.44 -2.32 -4.56
N GLU A 34 -19.60 -2.25 -3.92
CA GLU A 34 -19.70 -2.52 -2.49
C GLU A 34 -19.24 -3.95 -2.20
N SER A 35 -18.41 -4.10 -1.17
CA SER A 35 -17.91 -5.39 -0.69
C SER A 35 -17.49 -5.23 0.76
N ALA A 36 -17.24 -6.34 1.44
CA ALA A 36 -16.77 -6.30 2.81
C ALA A 36 -15.43 -5.55 2.92
N GLU A 37 -14.52 -5.80 1.97
CA GLU A 37 -13.23 -5.12 1.93
C GLU A 37 -13.40 -3.63 1.66
N ALA A 38 -14.27 -3.26 0.73
CA ALA A 38 -14.51 -1.85 0.41
C ALA A 38 -15.07 -1.09 1.60
N GLU A 39 -15.96 -1.71 2.37
CA GLU A 39 -16.53 -1.06 3.56
C GLU A 39 -15.51 -0.87 4.66
N GLN A 40 -14.53 -1.76 4.78
CA GLN A 40 -13.48 -1.66 5.80
C GLN A 40 -12.33 -0.76 5.38
N ALA A 41 -12.15 -0.56 4.09
CA ALA A 41 -11.02 0.21 3.57
C ALA A 41 -11.20 1.70 3.78
N ASP A 42 -10.09 2.38 4.02
CA ASP A 42 -10.08 3.83 4.14
C ASP A 42 -9.70 4.49 2.81
N PHE A 43 -8.93 3.81 1.98
CA PHE A 43 -8.55 4.33 0.66
C PHE A 43 -8.07 3.19 -0.24
N VAL A 44 -7.85 3.52 -1.50
CA VAL A 44 -7.34 2.61 -2.53
C VAL A 44 -6.02 3.16 -3.04
N ILE A 45 -5.09 2.27 -3.33
CA ILE A 45 -3.80 2.66 -3.89
C ILE A 45 -3.48 1.76 -5.09
N SER A 46 -2.82 2.31 -6.11
CA SER A 46 -2.39 1.51 -7.25
C SER A 46 -0.99 0.97 -7.02
N VAL A 47 -0.77 -0.28 -7.42
CA VAL A 47 0.53 -0.94 -7.32
C VAL A 47 1.38 -0.53 -8.51
N GLY A 48 2.61 -0.10 -8.25
CA GLY A 48 3.57 0.23 -9.30
C GLY A 48 4.68 -0.82 -9.35
N GLY A 49 5.03 -1.25 -10.56
CA GLY A 49 6.12 -2.19 -10.78
C GLY A 49 5.75 -3.64 -10.48
N ASP A 50 6.75 -4.50 -10.48
CA ASP A 50 6.56 -5.95 -10.40
C ASP A 50 7.11 -6.59 -9.12
N SER A 51 7.51 -5.79 -8.13
CA SER A 51 8.17 -6.33 -6.94
C SER A 51 7.28 -7.21 -6.07
N MET A 52 5.96 -7.10 -6.23
CA MET A 52 5.01 -7.90 -5.44
C MET A 52 4.35 -9.00 -6.25
N GLU A 53 4.82 -9.27 -7.48
CA GLU A 53 4.34 -10.41 -8.23
C GLU A 53 4.79 -11.71 -7.61
N PRO A 54 4.01 -12.77 -7.65
CA PRO A 54 2.73 -12.89 -8.38
C PRO A 54 1.49 -12.43 -7.60
N THR A 55 1.66 -11.94 -6.39
CA THR A 55 0.53 -11.57 -5.54
C THR A 55 -0.21 -10.35 -6.08
N TYR A 56 0.54 -9.32 -6.45
CA TYR A 56 0.00 -8.10 -7.03
C TYR A 56 0.78 -7.77 -8.28
N HIS A 57 0.10 -7.27 -9.30
CA HIS A 57 0.69 -6.90 -10.59
C HIS A 57 0.69 -5.39 -10.75
N ASP A 58 1.56 -4.88 -11.60
CA ASP A 58 1.60 -3.46 -11.94
C ASP A 58 0.21 -3.01 -12.40
N GLY A 59 -0.28 -1.93 -11.82
CA GLY A 59 -1.59 -1.37 -12.14
C GLY A 59 -2.74 -1.92 -11.32
N ASP A 60 -2.52 -2.97 -10.53
CA ASP A 60 -3.56 -3.45 -9.61
C ASP A 60 -3.92 -2.37 -8.62
N LYS A 61 -5.21 -2.29 -8.28
CA LYS A 61 -5.69 -1.40 -7.23
C LYS A 61 -5.99 -2.23 -6.00
N VAL A 62 -5.50 -1.78 -4.86
CA VAL A 62 -5.69 -2.52 -3.59
C VAL A 62 -6.41 -1.65 -2.58
N PHE A 63 -7.26 -2.30 -1.78
CA PHE A 63 -7.91 -1.67 -0.63
C PHE A 63 -6.92 -1.60 0.53
N VAL A 64 -6.87 -0.45 1.18
CA VAL A 64 -5.98 -0.22 2.30
C VAL A 64 -6.78 0.27 3.50
N LYS A 65 -6.57 -0.37 4.63
CA LYS A 65 -7.10 0.10 5.91
C LYS A 65 -6.01 0.88 6.62
N LYS A 66 -6.31 2.12 6.97
CA LYS A 66 -5.36 3.02 7.60
C LYS A 66 -4.94 2.47 8.97
N CYS A 67 -3.65 2.38 9.19
CA CYS A 67 -3.08 1.96 10.48
C CYS A 67 -1.61 2.38 10.51
N ASP A 68 -1.04 2.40 11.71
CA ASP A 68 0.37 2.80 11.88
C ASP A 68 1.29 1.60 12.12
N SER A 69 0.74 0.38 12.13
CA SER A 69 1.56 -0.84 12.24
C SER A 69 0.80 -2.03 11.67
N VAL A 70 1.54 -3.01 11.20
CA VAL A 70 1.02 -4.31 10.75
C VAL A 70 1.85 -5.41 11.41
N ASP A 71 1.35 -6.63 11.38
CA ASP A 71 2.07 -7.79 11.93
C ASP A 71 3.02 -8.36 10.89
N ILE A 72 4.06 -9.06 11.35
CA ILE A 72 4.95 -9.80 10.47
C ILE A 72 4.13 -10.77 9.64
N GLY A 73 4.36 -10.77 8.33
CA GLY A 73 3.61 -11.57 7.36
C GLY A 73 2.49 -10.82 6.67
N GLU A 74 2.10 -9.67 7.18
CA GLU A 74 1.06 -8.85 6.54
C GLU A 74 1.68 -7.89 5.53
N VAL A 75 0.90 -7.55 4.51
CA VAL A 75 1.31 -6.59 3.48
C VAL A 75 0.80 -5.21 3.87
N GLY A 76 1.70 -4.25 3.84
CA GLY A 76 1.37 -2.87 4.19
C GLY A 76 1.98 -1.87 3.23
N ILE A 77 1.61 -0.62 3.46
CA ILE A 77 2.18 0.52 2.76
C ILE A 77 3.19 1.17 3.72
N PHE A 78 4.44 1.22 3.30
CA PHE A 78 5.52 1.73 4.15
C PHE A 78 6.24 2.87 3.45
N VAL A 79 6.64 3.87 4.23
CA VAL A 79 7.51 4.94 3.75
C VAL A 79 8.86 4.76 4.44
N VAL A 80 9.88 4.52 3.64
CA VAL A 80 11.25 4.27 4.12
C VAL A 80 12.14 5.38 3.58
N ASN A 81 12.66 6.21 4.48
CA ASN A 81 13.54 7.32 4.11
C ASN A 81 12.93 8.18 2.98
N GLY A 82 11.63 8.42 3.04
CA GLY A 82 10.90 9.23 2.09
C GLY A 82 10.36 8.50 0.86
N ASP A 83 10.70 7.24 0.66
CA ASP A 83 10.20 6.45 -0.48
C ASP A 83 9.07 5.53 -0.03
N ALA A 84 8.01 5.47 -0.81
CA ALA A 84 6.83 4.66 -0.49
C ALA A 84 6.90 3.31 -1.18
N TYR A 85 6.55 2.26 -0.42
CA TYR A 85 6.59 0.88 -0.88
C TYR A 85 5.36 0.11 -0.44
N ILE A 86 4.95 -0.84 -1.27
CA ILE A 86 4.02 -1.90 -0.88
C ILE A 86 4.89 -3.16 -0.65
N LYS A 87 4.90 -3.68 0.56
CA LYS A 87 5.76 -4.82 0.92
C LYS A 87 5.12 -5.64 2.02
N GLU A 88 5.58 -6.88 2.18
CA GLU A 88 5.25 -7.68 3.33
C GLU A 88 6.22 -7.35 4.48
N LEU A 89 5.71 -7.22 5.70
CA LEU A 89 6.56 -6.98 6.86
C LEU A 89 7.28 -8.24 7.26
N GLY A 90 8.60 -8.17 7.35
CA GLY A 90 9.44 -9.23 7.89
C GLY A 90 10.10 -8.79 9.19
N SER A 91 10.99 -9.63 9.71
CA SER A 91 11.75 -9.29 10.90
C SER A 91 12.84 -8.28 10.52
N LYS A 92 12.66 -7.03 10.91
CA LYS A 92 13.59 -5.92 10.62
C LYS A 92 13.86 -5.74 9.13
N CYS A 93 12.88 -6.08 8.29
CA CYS A 93 13.00 -5.90 6.84
C CYS A 93 11.63 -5.83 6.19
N LEU A 94 11.61 -5.35 4.95
CA LEU A 94 10.42 -5.34 4.11
C LEU A 94 10.67 -6.29 2.94
N ILE A 95 9.74 -7.19 2.70
CA ILE A 95 9.91 -8.31 1.78
C ILE A 95 9.10 -8.08 0.51
N SER A 96 9.76 -8.23 -0.65
CA SER A 96 9.10 -8.29 -1.94
C SER A 96 8.64 -9.73 -2.18
N HIS A 97 7.44 -9.89 -2.75
CA HIS A 97 6.96 -11.24 -3.09
C HIS A 97 7.66 -11.79 -4.33
N ASN A 98 8.20 -10.91 -5.17
CA ASN A 98 8.98 -11.33 -6.33
C ASN A 98 10.41 -11.62 -5.89
N GLU A 99 10.83 -12.86 -6.05
CA GLU A 99 12.12 -13.34 -5.56
C GLU A 99 13.34 -12.67 -6.18
N LYS A 100 13.18 -12.01 -7.32
CA LYS A 100 14.30 -11.30 -7.93
C LYS A 100 14.69 -10.02 -7.18
N TYR A 101 13.85 -9.58 -6.23
CA TYR A 101 14.12 -8.40 -5.40
C TYR A 101 14.56 -8.84 -4.02
N LYS A 102 15.65 -8.29 -3.54
CA LYS A 102 16.13 -8.57 -2.19
C LYS A 102 15.31 -7.82 -1.16
N PRO A 103 15.17 -8.36 0.07
CA PRO A 103 14.50 -7.63 1.14
C PRO A 103 15.18 -6.28 1.42
N ILE A 104 14.36 -5.30 1.77
CA ILE A 104 14.86 -4.00 2.22
C ILE A 104 15.10 -4.11 3.71
N ARG A 105 16.36 -4.10 4.13
CA ARG A 105 16.69 -4.17 5.55
C ARG A 105 16.49 -2.83 6.21
N ILE A 106 15.95 -2.84 7.42
CA ILE A 106 15.69 -1.64 8.20
C ILE A 106 16.74 -1.56 9.30
N GLY A 107 17.54 -0.49 9.27
CA GLY A 107 18.56 -0.23 10.29
C GLY A 107 18.11 0.85 11.26
N GLU A 108 18.94 1.07 12.28
CA GLU A 108 18.62 2.03 13.36
C GLU A 108 18.48 3.46 12.86
N ASN A 109 19.19 3.81 11.79
CA ASN A 109 19.18 5.18 11.26
C ASN A 109 18.12 5.38 10.16
N ASP A 110 17.35 4.34 9.84
CA ASP A 110 16.32 4.46 8.82
C ASP A 110 15.05 5.04 9.42
N SER A 111 14.41 5.92 8.65
CA SER A 111 13.10 6.45 8.99
C SER A 111 12.06 5.57 8.30
N VAL A 112 11.25 4.86 9.07
CA VAL A 112 10.23 3.95 8.53
C VAL A 112 8.92 4.21 9.25
N TYR A 113 7.84 4.36 8.48
CA TYR A 113 6.51 4.35 9.08
C TYR A 113 5.52 3.64 8.18
N CYS A 114 4.49 3.06 8.79
CA CYS A 114 3.44 2.35 8.11
C CYS A 114 2.25 3.28 7.90
N CYS A 115 1.68 3.27 6.70
CA CYS A 115 0.52 4.10 6.36
C CYS A 115 -0.78 3.30 6.37
N GLY A 116 -0.69 1.97 6.24
CA GLY A 116 -1.88 1.15 6.20
C GLY A 116 -1.58 -0.29 5.88
N ARG A 117 -2.60 -1.12 6.04
CA ARG A 117 -2.55 -2.55 5.74
C ARG A 117 -3.37 -2.83 4.48
N VAL A 118 -2.81 -3.61 3.56
CA VAL A 118 -3.53 -4.04 2.37
C VAL A 118 -4.51 -5.15 2.77
N ILE A 119 -5.78 -4.98 2.45
CA ILE A 119 -6.83 -5.92 2.85
C ILE A 119 -7.53 -6.60 1.67
N GLY A 120 -7.22 -6.24 0.45
CA GLY A 120 -7.81 -6.89 -0.72
C GLY A 120 -7.48 -6.17 -2.01
N ILE A 121 -7.87 -6.78 -3.12
CA ILE A 121 -7.68 -6.22 -4.45
C ILE A 121 -9.03 -5.74 -4.97
N VAL A 122 -9.05 -4.57 -5.58
CA VAL A 122 -10.25 -4.03 -6.23
C VAL A 122 -10.45 -4.78 -7.54
N GLU A 123 -11.60 -5.37 -7.70
CA GLU A 123 -11.95 -6.12 -8.92
C GLU A 123 -12.79 -5.30 -9.88
#